data_67742728668450090d2f5d262b6a005d
#
_entry.id   67742728668450090d2f5d262b6a005d
#
_cell.length_a   1.000
_cell.length_b   1.000
_cell.length_c   1.000
_cell.angle_alpha   90.00
_cell.angle_beta   90.00
_cell.angle_gamma   90.00
#
_symmetry.space_group_name_H-M   'P 1'
#
loop_
_entity.id
_entity.type
_entity.pdbx_description
1 polymer ?
#
loop_
_entity_poly.entity_id
_entity_poly.type
_entity_poly.pdbx_seq_one_letter_code
_entity_poly.pdbx_strand_id
1 'polypeptide(L)'
;MAVRQDTIFERFLSPIIRSFIDEEKLRQFYESIDWEAESDRLRRPDLTYPHYYSSQNFHGIEGGYLNPSASVSYDPITQYVLPPNETWVRQGLIDTIKGTPRRILDLGCGTGSTTLMLKQAFPQAQVIGLDLSPYMLVMAEHKAKTAGLNIQWCHGNAEETGFPEASFELVTASLLFHETPPTAAKSILRECFRILTAGGEVLILDGNQKTLRQVDWLTEVFEEPYIKDYAASSVDAGMGSAGFEAVQTKDLFWVHQVTQGIKPIPAKDNWTRSHQVSTSSTVDDFGSEGFPAPAF
;
A
#
# COMPACT_ATOMS: atom_id res chain seq x y z
N MET A 1 0.85 -23.51 16.78
CA MET A 1 -0.04 -22.52 16.17
C MET A 1 -1.47 -22.86 16.58
N ALA A 2 -2.17 -21.99 17.27
CA ALA A 2 -3.61 -22.15 17.49
C ALA A 2 -4.34 -21.62 16.25
N VAL A 3 -4.54 -22.47 15.28
CA VAL A 3 -5.31 -22.18 14.06
C VAL A 3 -6.74 -22.66 14.29
N ARG A 4 -7.75 -21.86 13.87
CA ARG A 4 -9.13 -22.32 13.91
C ARG A 4 -9.28 -23.56 13.02
N GLN A 5 -9.68 -24.69 13.61
CA GLN A 5 -9.77 -25.99 12.90
C GLN A 5 -11.08 -26.19 12.15
N ASP A 6 -12.03 -25.27 12.24
CA ASP A 6 -13.40 -25.39 11.73
C ASP A 6 -13.63 -24.67 10.37
N THR A 7 -12.56 -24.16 9.76
CA THR A 7 -12.64 -23.36 8.53
C THR A 7 -12.56 -24.21 7.27
N ILE A 8 -13.06 -23.68 6.14
CA ILE A 8 -12.97 -24.36 4.84
C ILE A 8 -11.49 -24.52 4.44
N PHE A 9 -10.68 -23.48 4.69
CA PHE A 9 -9.25 -23.52 4.42
C PHE A 9 -8.56 -24.65 5.20
N GLU A 10 -8.70 -24.67 6.53
CA GLU A 10 -8.05 -25.67 7.37
C GLU A 10 -8.55 -27.10 7.10
N ARG A 11 -9.81 -27.24 6.73
CA ARG A 11 -10.40 -28.57 6.48
C ARG A 11 -10.00 -29.17 5.14
N PHE A 12 -9.85 -28.36 4.09
CA PHE A 12 -9.67 -28.87 2.73
C PHE A 12 -8.34 -28.46 2.07
N LEU A 13 -7.85 -27.24 2.29
CA LEU A 13 -6.65 -26.72 1.63
C LEU A 13 -5.39 -26.89 2.47
N SER A 14 -5.47 -26.62 3.75
CA SER A 14 -4.31 -26.67 4.66
C SER A 14 -3.62 -28.05 4.69
N PRO A 15 -4.32 -29.21 4.72
CA PRO A 15 -3.65 -30.51 4.67
C PRO A 15 -2.85 -30.74 3.40
N ILE A 16 -3.37 -30.24 2.26
CA ILE A 16 -2.69 -30.36 0.96
C ILE A 16 -1.47 -29.47 0.94
N ILE A 17 -1.62 -28.20 1.35
CA ILE A 17 -0.51 -27.21 1.38
C ILE A 17 0.58 -27.67 2.33
N ARG A 18 0.24 -28.15 3.52
CA ARG A 18 1.20 -28.67 4.52
C ARG A 18 2.01 -29.86 4.00
N SER A 19 1.42 -30.69 3.11
CA SER A 19 2.18 -31.80 2.49
C SER A 19 3.34 -31.34 1.60
N PHE A 20 3.34 -30.08 1.15
CA PHE A 20 4.41 -29.47 0.35
C PHE A 20 5.37 -28.61 1.19
N ILE A 21 5.04 -28.38 2.47
CA ILE A 21 5.85 -27.57 3.38
C ILE A 21 6.69 -28.48 4.26
N ASP A 22 7.99 -28.21 4.32
CA ASP A 22 8.92 -28.85 5.24
C ASP A 22 8.79 -28.20 6.63
N GLU A 23 7.81 -28.68 7.42
CA GLU A 23 7.53 -28.17 8.77
C GLU A 23 8.75 -28.27 9.71
N GLU A 24 9.59 -29.30 9.55
CA GLU A 24 10.80 -29.47 10.34
C GLU A 24 11.82 -28.36 10.04
N LYS A 25 12.00 -28.04 8.78
CA LYS A 25 12.88 -26.94 8.36
C LYS A 25 12.36 -25.58 8.86
N LEU A 26 11.04 -25.35 8.81
CA LEU A 26 10.44 -24.13 9.37
C LEU A 26 10.63 -24.05 10.88
N ARG A 27 10.48 -25.14 11.59
CA ARG A 27 10.71 -25.21 13.04
C ARG A 27 12.15 -24.89 13.38
N GLN A 28 13.12 -25.53 12.70
CA GLN A 28 14.54 -25.26 12.90
C GLN A 28 14.90 -23.81 12.60
N PHE A 29 14.32 -23.23 11.55
CA PHE A 29 14.49 -21.83 11.25
C PHE A 29 13.91 -20.94 12.35
N TYR A 30 12.70 -21.22 12.81
CA TYR A 30 12.06 -20.49 13.91
C TYR A 30 12.92 -20.52 15.20
N GLU A 31 13.43 -21.70 15.57
CA GLU A 31 14.29 -21.90 16.74
C GLU A 31 15.67 -21.24 16.60
N SER A 32 16.12 -20.95 15.38
CA SER A 32 17.42 -20.32 15.11
C SER A 32 17.43 -18.80 15.32
N ILE A 33 16.28 -18.16 15.49
CA ILE A 33 16.13 -16.70 15.63
C ILE A 33 15.77 -16.36 17.07
N ASP A 34 16.51 -15.42 17.66
CA ASP A 34 16.09 -14.74 18.90
C ASP A 34 15.04 -13.68 18.55
N TRP A 35 13.75 -14.11 18.53
CA TRP A 35 12.63 -13.27 18.14
C TRP A 35 12.43 -12.05 19.02
N GLU A 36 12.72 -12.15 20.30
CA GLU A 36 12.61 -11.05 21.25
C GLU A 36 13.65 -9.96 20.90
N ALA A 37 14.93 -10.34 20.85
CA ALA A 37 16.01 -9.41 20.56
C ALA A 37 15.88 -8.79 19.16
N GLU A 38 15.56 -9.60 18.13
CA GLU A 38 15.47 -9.10 16.76
C GLU A 38 14.23 -8.21 16.53
N SER A 39 13.07 -8.58 17.11
CA SER A 39 11.89 -7.74 16.99
C SER A 39 12.03 -6.44 17.77
N ASP A 40 12.64 -6.45 18.95
CA ASP A 40 12.86 -5.25 19.75
C ASP A 40 13.83 -4.27 19.09
N ARG A 41 14.84 -4.77 18.38
CA ARG A 41 15.77 -3.96 17.59
C ARG A 41 15.07 -3.14 16.49
N LEU A 42 14.02 -3.71 15.89
CA LEU A 42 13.25 -3.05 14.82
C LEU A 42 12.07 -2.24 15.35
N ARG A 43 11.61 -2.54 16.57
CA ARG A 43 10.42 -1.95 17.16
C ARG A 43 10.58 -0.46 17.45
N ARG A 44 9.60 0.33 17.04
CA ARG A 44 9.41 1.70 17.50
C ARG A 44 8.67 1.70 18.85
N PRO A 45 9.26 2.21 19.93
CA PRO A 45 8.65 2.15 21.26
C PRO A 45 7.45 3.08 21.42
N ASP A 46 7.35 4.12 20.58
CA ASP A 46 6.27 5.13 20.58
C ASP A 46 5.06 4.72 19.73
N LEU A 47 5.15 3.59 18.99
CA LEU A 47 4.08 3.14 18.12
C LEU A 47 2.96 2.46 18.93
N THR A 48 1.75 2.98 18.79
CA THR A 48 0.53 2.33 19.29
C THR A 48 -0.14 1.56 18.17
N TYR A 49 -0.38 0.27 18.40
CA TYR A 49 -1.09 -0.56 17.41
C TYR A 49 -2.55 -0.14 17.31
N PRO A 50 -3.08 0.02 16.08
CA PRO A 50 -4.52 0.20 15.89
C PRO A 50 -5.30 -0.97 16.49
N HIS A 51 -6.44 -0.68 17.10
CA HIS A 51 -7.27 -1.72 17.73
C HIS A 51 -7.69 -2.80 16.72
N TYR A 52 -8.04 -2.41 15.49
CA TYR A 52 -8.43 -3.36 14.44
C TYR A 52 -7.31 -4.34 14.07
N TYR A 53 -6.05 -3.95 14.28
CA TYR A 53 -4.90 -4.81 13.97
C TYR A 53 -4.53 -5.72 15.15
N SER A 54 -4.51 -5.17 16.37
CA SER A 54 -4.07 -5.90 17.56
C SER A 54 -5.13 -6.83 18.16
N SER A 55 -6.42 -6.64 17.80
CA SER A 55 -7.53 -7.42 18.34
C SER A 55 -8.04 -8.54 17.42
N GLN A 56 -7.48 -8.68 16.21
CA GLN A 56 -7.94 -9.64 15.23
C GLN A 56 -6.98 -10.83 15.07
N ASN A 57 -7.56 -11.96 14.72
CA ASN A 57 -6.84 -13.18 14.35
C ASN A 57 -6.86 -13.32 12.82
N PHE A 58 -5.99 -12.55 12.14
CA PHE A 58 -5.85 -12.65 10.70
C PHE A 58 -5.52 -14.09 10.29
N HIS A 59 -6.14 -14.60 9.24
CA HIS A 59 -6.03 -15.98 8.75
C HIS A 59 -6.24 -17.05 9.85
N GLY A 60 -7.09 -16.75 10.84
CA GLY A 60 -7.34 -17.67 11.96
C GLY A 60 -6.15 -17.89 12.91
N ILE A 61 -5.05 -17.12 12.77
CA ILE A 61 -3.86 -17.24 13.62
C ILE A 61 -4.08 -16.42 14.89
N GLU A 62 -3.91 -17.05 16.04
CA GLU A 62 -3.99 -16.36 17.33
C GLU A 62 -2.95 -15.25 17.46
N GLY A 63 -3.40 -14.02 17.74
CA GLY A 63 -2.57 -12.82 17.76
C GLY A 63 -2.21 -12.29 16.38
N GLY A 64 -2.77 -12.86 15.31
CA GLY A 64 -2.57 -12.39 13.94
C GLY A 64 -1.10 -12.28 13.55
N TYR A 65 -0.73 -11.17 12.94
CA TYR A 65 0.65 -10.91 12.54
C TYR A 65 1.58 -10.44 13.67
N LEU A 66 1.05 -10.21 14.86
CA LEU A 66 1.87 -9.97 16.06
C LEU A 66 2.35 -11.28 16.71
N ASN A 67 2.54 -12.30 15.90
CA ASN A 67 3.00 -13.62 16.28
C ASN A 67 4.19 -14.04 15.39
N PRO A 68 5.37 -14.35 15.95
CA PRO A 68 6.53 -14.72 15.15
C PRO A 68 6.31 -15.99 14.32
N SER A 69 5.46 -16.93 14.77
CA SER A 69 5.11 -18.12 13.98
C SER A 69 4.35 -17.77 12.71
N ALA A 70 3.53 -16.70 12.73
CA ALA A 70 2.84 -16.20 11.53
C ALA A 70 3.85 -15.75 10.48
N SER A 71 4.88 -15.01 10.87
CA SER A 71 5.87 -14.49 9.93
C SER A 71 6.69 -15.60 9.25
N VAL A 72 6.99 -16.69 9.96
CA VAL A 72 7.73 -17.84 9.38
C VAL A 72 6.88 -18.66 8.43
N SER A 73 5.59 -18.83 8.71
CA SER A 73 4.67 -19.62 7.90
C SER A 73 4.04 -18.86 6.73
N TYR A 74 4.15 -17.52 6.71
CA TYR A 74 3.49 -16.66 5.72
C TYR A 74 3.89 -17.03 4.28
N ASP A 75 5.18 -16.89 3.92
CA ASP A 75 5.64 -17.16 2.55
C ASP A 75 5.39 -18.62 2.10
N PRO A 76 5.70 -19.65 2.92
CA PRO A 76 5.39 -21.03 2.57
C PRO A 76 3.92 -21.30 2.26
N ILE A 77 3.00 -20.55 2.86
CA ILE A 77 1.57 -20.69 2.61
C ILE A 77 1.15 -19.87 1.40
N THR A 78 1.53 -18.58 1.33
CA THR A 78 1.07 -17.65 0.29
C THR A 78 1.48 -18.05 -1.11
N GLN A 79 2.64 -18.71 -1.27
CA GLN A 79 3.07 -19.22 -2.57
C GLN A 79 2.08 -20.22 -3.21
N TYR A 80 1.25 -20.90 -2.40
CA TYR A 80 0.27 -21.88 -2.87
C TYR A 80 -1.17 -21.36 -2.87
N VAL A 81 -1.47 -20.29 -2.11
CA VAL A 81 -2.83 -19.77 -1.99
C VAL A 81 -3.11 -18.56 -2.89
N LEU A 82 -2.08 -17.96 -3.50
CA LEU A 82 -2.21 -16.85 -4.45
C LEU A 82 -2.17 -17.35 -5.89
N PRO A 83 -3.32 -17.65 -6.53
CA PRO A 83 -3.33 -18.15 -7.90
C PRO A 83 -3.01 -17.03 -8.92
N PRO A 84 -2.27 -17.31 -10.00
CA PRO A 84 -1.73 -18.61 -10.36
C PRO A 84 -0.44 -18.95 -9.60
N ASN A 85 0.24 -17.96 -9.06
CA ASN A 85 1.47 -18.06 -8.29
C ASN A 85 1.80 -16.69 -7.68
N GLU A 86 2.23 -16.63 -6.43
CA GLU A 86 2.53 -15.39 -5.72
C GLU A 86 3.51 -14.48 -6.49
N THR A 87 4.61 -15.07 -7.02
CA THR A 87 5.61 -14.31 -7.76
C THR A 87 5.03 -13.62 -8.99
N TRP A 88 4.17 -14.31 -9.75
CA TRP A 88 3.55 -13.74 -10.94
C TRP A 88 2.53 -12.64 -10.59
N VAL A 89 1.80 -12.82 -9.51
CA VAL A 89 0.87 -11.80 -9.01
C VAL A 89 1.61 -10.53 -8.64
N ARG A 90 2.71 -10.63 -7.89
CA ARG A 90 3.53 -9.48 -7.51
C ARG A 90 4.30 -8.89 -8.72
N GLN A 91 4.72 -9.74 -9.67
CA GLN A 91 5.33 -9.27 -10.92
C GLN A 91 4.36 -8.39 -11.72
N GLY A 92 3.07 -8.73 -11.72
CA GLY A 92 2.04 -7.89 -12.37
C GLY A 92 1.96 -6.47 -11.83
N LEU A 93 2.21 -6.27 -10.52
CA LEU A 93 2.36 -4.92 -9.96
C LEU A 93 3.64 -4.25 -10.49
N ILE A 94 4.77 -4.95 -10.44
CA ILE A 94 6.06 -4.40 -10.91
C ILE A 94 5.96 -3.97 -12.39
N ASP A 95 5.34 -4.79 -13.24
CA ASP A 95 5.18 -4.51 -14.67
C ASP A 95 4.26 -3.31 -14.97
N THR A 96 3.47 -2.89 -13.98
CA THR A 96 2.60 -1.72 -14.10
C THR A 96 3.35 -0.41 -13.82
N ILE A 97 4.48 -0.47 -13.10
CA ILE A 97 5.27 0.71 -12.73
C ILE A 97 5.87 1.37 -13.98
N LYS A 98 5.67 2.68 -14.09
CA LYS A 98 6.21 3.48 -15.19
C LYS A 98 7.43 4.28 -14.71
N GLY A 99 8.40 4.43 -15.62
CA GLY A 99 9.60 5.21 -15.32
C GLY A 99 10.60 4.50 -14.41
N THR A 100 11.44 5.27 -13.73
CA THR A 100 12.52 4.79 -12.86
C THR A 100 12.51 5.55 -11.54
N PRO A 101 11.60 5.21 -10.63
CA PRO A 101 11.51 5.88 -9.34
C PRO A 101 12.80 5.69 -8.54
N ARG A 102 13.26 6.74 -7.86
CA ARG A 102 14.48 6.72 -7.02
C ARG A 102 14.18 6.47 -5.55
N ARG A 103 12.97 6.82 -5.09
CA ARG A 103 12.53 6.61 -3.71
C ARG A 103 11.19 5.91 -3.72
N ILE A 104 11.19 4.68 -3.20
CA ILE A 104 10.04 3.77 -3.22
C ILE A 104 9.70 3.40 -1.77
N LEU A 105 8.42 3.48 -1.43
CA LEU A 105 7.88 2.96 -0.17
C LEU A 105 6.90 1.84 -0.46
N ASP A 106 7.08 0.69 0.20
CA ASP A 106 6.15 -0.44 0.19
C ASP A 106 5.42 -0.50 1.54
N LEU A 107 4.13 -0.23 1.55
CA LEU A 107 3.28 -0.15 2.73
C LEU A 107 2.66 -1.51 3.06
N GLY A 108 2.68 -1.91 4.34
CA GLY A 108 2.25 -3.23 4.76
C GLY A 108 3.10 -4.30 4.06
N CYS A 109 4.42 -4.11 4.08
CA CYS A 109 5.35 -4.92 3.29
C CYS A 109 5.43 -6.39 3.73
N GLY A 110 4.90 -6.74 4.90
CA GLY A 110 4.94 -8.08 5.47
C GLY A 110 6.38 -8.62 5.51
N THR A 111 6.55 -9.84 5.03
CA THR A 111 7.87 -10.50 4.90
C THR A 111 8.72 -9.94 3.75
N GLY A 112 8.31 -8.85 3.10
CA GLY A 112 9.10 -8.12 2.12
C GLY A 112 9.11 -8.71 0.70
N SER A 113 8.22 -9.63 0.35
CA SER A 113 8.23 -10.27 -0.99
C SER A 113 8.16 -9.24 -2.13
N THR A 114 7.20 -8.30 -2.10
CA THR A 114 7.11 -7.21 -3.09
C THR A 114 8.29 -6.25 -2.96
N THR A 115 8.70 -5.92 -1.75
CA THR A 115 9.80 -4.98 -1.49
C THR A 115 11.12 -5.45 -2.10
N LEU A 116 11.43 -6.77 -1.99
CA LEU A 116 12.61 -7.37 -2.62
C LEU A 116 12.52 -7.27 -4.15
N MET A 117 11.37 -7.58 -4.74
CA MET A 117 11.16 -7.49 -6.19
C MET A 117 11.29 -6.03 -6.69
N LEU A 118 10.77 -5.04 -5.94
CA LEU A 118 10.98 -3.62 -6.23
C LEU A 118 12.46 -3.26 -6.23
N LYS A 119 13.23 -3.73 -5.24
CA LYS A 119 14.67 -3.47 -5.18
C LYS A 119 15.44 -4.14 -6.32
N GLN A 120 15.02 -5.33 -6.74
CA GLN A 120 15.61 -6.03 -7.90
C GLN A 120 15.28 -5.31 -9.22
N ALA A 121 14.04 -4.84 -9.39
CA ALA A 121 13.61 -4.11 -10.58
C ALA A 121 14.24 -2.71 -10.66
N PHE A 122 14.46 -2.06 -9.52
CA PHE A 122 15.02 -0.72 -9.40
C PHE A 122 16.28 -0.69 -8.52
N PRO A 123 17.42 -1.26 -8.96
CA PRO A 123 18.61 -1.46 -8.12
C PRO A 123 19.19 -0.16 -7.56
N GLN A 124 19.00 0.95 -8.27
CA GLN A 124 19.49 2.28 -7.85
C GLN A 124 18.53 3.02 -6.93
N ALA A 125 17.30 2.54 -6.77
CA ALA A 125 16.31 3.17 -5.91
C ALA A 125 16.64 2.93 -4.42
N GLN A 126 16.34 3.93 -3.60
CA GLN A 126 16.15 3.72 -2.17
C GLN A 126 14.77 3.09 -1.97
N VAL A 127 14.75 1.84 -1.54
CA VAL A 127 13.53 1.10 -1.26
C VAL A 127 13.37 0.94 0.24
N ILE A 128 12.19 1.30 0.73
CA ILE A 128 11.81 1.21 2.14
C ILE A 128 10.58 0.31 2.23
N GLY A 129 10.62 -0.70 3.11
CA GLY A 129 9.47 -1.49 3.52
C GLY A 129 8.97 -1.01 4.88
N LEU A 130 7.67 -0.76 5.00
CA LEU A 130 7.03 -0.37 6.25
C LEU A 130 5.96 -1.37 6.63
N ASP A 131 6.00 -1.86 7.88
CA ASP A 131 5.00 -2.79 8.41
C ASP A 131 4.71 -2.54 9.88
N LEU A 132 3.49 -2.89 10.33
CA LEU A 132 3.10 -2.84 11.73
C LEU A 132 3.69 -3.99 12.55
N SER A 133 4.05 -5.12 11.93
CA SER A 133 4.62 -6.27 12.63
C SER A 133 6.14 -6.22 12.64
N PRO A 134 6.78 -6.09 13.80
CA PRO A 134 8.23 -6.20 13.88
C PRO A 134 8.71 -7.63 13.52
N TYR A 135 7.88 -8.65 13.73
CA TYR A 135 8.21 -10.03 13.37
C TYR A 135 8.24 -10.24 11.84
N MET A 136 7.30 -9.62 11.11
CA MET A 136 7.32 -9.60 9.64
C MET A 136 8.59 -8.91 9.13
N LEU A 137 8.99 -7.79 9.74
CA LEU A 137 10.22 -7.08 9.38
C LEU A 137 11.48 -7.87 9.67
N VAL A 138 11.53 -8.69 10.73
CA VAL A 138 12.65 -9.63 10.98
C VAL A 138 12.81 -10.59 9.80
N MET A 139 11.71 -11.18 9.32
CA MET A 139 11.71 -12.06 8.15
C MET A 139 12.12 -11.32 6.87
N ALA A 140 11.59 -10.13 6.66
CA ALA A 140 11.90 -9.30 5.50
C ALA A 140 13.40 -8.96 5.44
N GLU A 141 13.96 -8.56 6.58
CA GLU A 141 15.40 -8.28 6.68
C GLU A 141 16.25 -9.53 6.43
N HIS A 142 15.86 -10.68 6.99
CA HIS A 142 16.56 -11.95 6.75
C HIS A 142 16.57 -12.31 5.26
N LYS A 143 15.43 -12.20 4.58
CA LYS A 143 15.31 -12.44 3.13
C LYS A 143 16.18 -11.48 2.33
N ALA A 144 16.15 -10.19 2.66
CA ALA A 144 16.98 -9.19 1.97
C ALA A 144 18.49 -9.46 2.15
N LYS A 145 18.93 -9.79 3.36
CA LYS A 145 20.31 -10.20 3.64
C LYS A 145 20.73 -11.43 2.83
N THR A 146 19.87 -12.43 2.79
CA THR A 146 20.12 -13.67 2.01
C THR A 146 20.22 -13.38 0.51
N ALA A 147 19.40 -12.44 0.00
CA ALA A 147 19.41 -12.01 -1.40
C ALA A 147 20.52 -10.98 -1.73
N GLY A 148 21.29 -10.51 -0.75
CA GLY A 148 22.31 -9.46 -0.92
C GLY A 148 21.73 -8.10 -1.30
N LEU A 149 20.48 -7.81 -0.89
CA LEU A 149 19.78 -6.58 -1.22
C LEU A 149 19.83 -5.57 -0.05
N ASN A 150 20.16 -4.32 -0.37
CA ASN A 150 20.14 -3.24 0.60
C ASN A 150 18.77 -2.55 0.59
N ILE A 151 17.95 -2.85 1.61
CA ILE A 151 16.60 -2.35 1.80
C ILE A 151 16.49 -1.81 3.22
N GLN A 152 15.80 -0.69 3.40
CA GLN A 152 15.49 -0.13 4.71
C GLN A 152 14.15 -0.68 5.20
N TRP A 153 14.10 -1.12 6.45
CA TRP A 153 12.88 -1.62 7.10
C TRP A 153 12.44 -0.66 8.20
N CYS A 154 11.15 -0.34 8.22
CA CYS A 154 10.56 0.61 9.15
C CYS A 154 9.36 -0.01 9.86
N HIS A 155 9.41 -0.12 11.18
CA HIS A 155 8.24 -0.45 12.00
C HIS A 155 7.33 0.78 12.09
N GLY A 156 6.13 0.71 11.53
CA GLY A 156 5.26 1.88 11.43
C GLY A 156 3.84 1.55 10.97
N ASN A 157 2.95 2.54 11.13
CA ASN A 157 1.57 2.47 10.71
C ASN A 157 1.40 3.14 9.33
N ALA A 158 0.80 2.43 8.37
CA ALA A 158 0.53 2.95 7.02
C ALA A 158 -0.49 4.12 7.01
N GLU A 159 -1.30 4.25 8.07
CA GLU A 159 -2.24 5.38 8.21
C GLU A 159 -1.55 6.70 8.57
N GLU A 160 -0.38 6.61 9.23
CA GLU A 160 0.46 7.74 9.66
C GLU A 160 1.92 7.28 9.71
N THR A 161 2.59 7.34 8.56
CA THR A 161 3.94 6.76 8.38
C THR A 161 5.02 7.51 9.13
N GLY A 162 4.80 8.79 9.43
CA GLY A 162 5.81 9.69 10.00
C GLY A 162 6.83 10.21 8.98
N PHE A 163 6.77 9.81 7.71
CA PHE A 163 7.62 10.38 6.67
C PHE A 163 7.21 11.81 6.32
N PRO A 164 8.17 12.67 5.91
CA PRO A 164 7.86 14.01 5.44
C PRO A 164 6.93 14.00 4.22
N GLU A 165 6.20 15.08 4.01
CA GLU A 165 5.42 15.30 2.79
C GLU A 165 6.34 15.27 1.55
N ALA A 166 5.81 14.80 0.41
CA ALA A 166 6.50 14.76 -0.87
C ALA A 166 7.88 14.06 -0.81
N SER A 167 7.96 12.92 -0.10
CA SER A 167 9.19 12.15 0.12
C SER A 167 9.43 11.04 -0.88
N PHE A 168 8.39 10.54 -1.55
CA PHE A 168 8.46 9.36 -2.40
C PHE A 168 7.95 9.64 -3.82
N GLU A 169 8.56 9.00 -4.79
CA GLU A 169 8.14 9.03 -6.19
C GLU A 169 7.16 7.88 -6.51
N LEU A 170 7.27 6.78 -5.74
CA LEU A 170 6.40 5.61 -5.83
C LEU A 170 6.03 5.11 -4.43
N VAL A 171 4.76 4.85 -4.23
CA VAL A 171 4.23 4.11 -3.07
C VAL A 171 3.51 2.87 -3.58
N THR A 172 3.81 1.72 -3.00
CA THR A 172 3.13 0.46 -3.29
C THR A 172 2.45 -0.09 -2.05
N ALA A 173 1.37 -0.83 -2.23
CA ALA A 173 0.77 -1.66 -1.21
C ALA A 173 0.30 -2.96 -1.86
N SER A 174 0.68 -4.09 -1.29
CA SER A 174 0.33 -5.41 -1.84
C SER A 174 -0.39 -6.23 -0.80
N LEU A 175 -1.64 -6.61 -1.09
CA LEU A 175 -2.47 -7.47 -0.24
C LEU A 175 -2.70 -6.87 1.17
N LEU A 176 -2.87 -5.55 1.25
CA LEU A 176 -3.06 -4.81 2.50
C LEU A 176 -4.52 -4.36 2.70
N PHE A 177 -5.18 -3.91 1.63
CA PHE A 177 -6.46 -3.22 1.76
C PHE A 177 -7.60 -4.15 2.17
N HIS A 178 -7.56 -5.43 1.77
CA HIS A 178 -8.56 -6.40 2.20
C HIS A 178 -8.45 -6.81 3.67
N GLU A 179 -7.33 -6.47 4.32
CA GLU A 179 -7.09 -6.69 5.75
C GLU A 179 -7.36 -5.45 6.61
N THR A 180 -7.81 -4.34 6.00
CA THR A 180 -8.04 -3.08 6.71
C THR A 180 -9.51 -2.66 6.70
N PRO A 181 -10.04 -2.12 7.82
CA PRO A 181 -11.36 -1.54 7.81
C PRO A 181 -11.44 -0.32 6.87
N PRO A 182 -12.60 0.03 6.33
CA PRO A 182 -12.76 1.12 5.38
C PRO A 182 -12.24 2.49 5.86
N THR A 183 -12.25 2.72 7.16
CA THR A 183 -11.71 3.94 7.79
C THR A 183 -10.20 3.99 7.68
N ALA A 184 -9.50 2.89 7.99
CA ALA A 184 -8.05 2.77 7.86
C ALA A 184 -7.63 2.85 6.39
N ALA A 185 -8.32 2.16 5.48
CA ALA A 185 -8.07 2.24 4.04
C ALA A 185 -8.10 3.69 3.52
N LYS A 186 -9.08 4.51 3.97
CA LYS A 186 -9.15 5.93 3.63
C LYS A 186 -7.97 6.74 4.20
N SER A 187 -7.56 6.45 5.44
CA SER A 187 -6.41 7.11 6.07
C SER A 187 -5.12 6.78 5.33
N ILE A 188 -4.91 5.50 4.96
CA ILE A 188 -3.76 5.04 4.17
C ILE A 188 -3.70 5.77 2.82
N LEU A 189 -4.81 5.90 2.09
CA LEU A 189 -4.84 6.61 0.81
C LEU A 189 -4.49 8.09 0.95
N ARG A 190 -4.96 8.77 2.01
CA ARG A 190 -4.59 10.16 2.30
C ARG A 190 -3.10 10.29 2.64
N GLU A 191 -2.58 9.35 3.41
CA GLU A 191 -1.16 9.32 3.74
C GLU A 191 -0.31 9.06 2.50
N CYS A 192 -0.68 8.12 1.62
CA CYS A 192 -0.04 7.94 0.32
C CYS A 192 0.00 9.25 -0.48
N PHE A 193 -1.14 9.95 -0.54
CA PHE A 193 -1.21 11.24 -1.24
C PHE A 193 -0.28 12.28 -0.62
N ARG A 194 -0.23 12.36 0.71
CA ARG A 194 0.61 13.31 1.42
C ARG A 194 2.10 13.09 1.13
N ILE A 195 2.56 11.83 1.26
CA ILE A 195 3.99 11.49 1.18
C ILE A 195 4.51 11.40 -0.26
N LEU A 196 3.66 11.28 -1.26
CA LEU A 196 4.06 11.29 -2.67
C LEU A 196 4.46 12.68 -3.14
N THR A 197 5.47 12.75 -4.00
CA THR A 197 5.82 13.96 -4.77
C THR A 197 4.74 14.27 -5.79
N ALA A 198 4.66 15.50 -6.27
CA ALA A 198 3.84 15.83 -7.42
C ALA A 198 4.30 15.02 -8.65
N GLY A 199 3.35 14.37 -9.33
CA GLY A 199 3.63 13.42 -10.41
C GLY A 199 4.03 12.02 -9.92
N GLY A 200 4.14 11.80 -8.61
CA GLY A 200 4.41 10.48 -8.03
C GLY A 200 3.19 9.55 -8.12
N GLU A 201 3.44 8.26 -8.08
CA GLU A 201 2.44 7.22 -8.32
C GLU A 201 2.16 6.40 -7.06
N VAL A 202 0.91 5.99 -6.87
CA VAL A 202 0.53 4.92 -5.95
C VAL A 202 0.01 3.72 -6.73
N LEU A 203 0.47 2.52 -6.37
CA LEU A 203 0.00 1.25 -6.92
C LEU A 203 -0.47 0.34 -5.79
N ILE A 204 -1.70 -0.15 -5.91
CA ILE A 204 -2.30 -1.10 -4.96
C ILE A 204 -2.59 -2.41 -5.70
N LEU A 205 -1.90 -3.46 -5.31
CA LEU A 205 -2.19 -4.84 -5.71
C LEU A 205 -3.04 -5.49 -4.63
N ASP A 206 -4.23 -5.96 -5.00
CA ASP A 206 -5.10 -6.61 -4.02
C ASP A 206 -6.10 -7.55 -4.70
N GLY A 207 -6.96 -8.20 -3.92
CA GLY A 207 -8.04 -9.03 -4.43
C GLY A 207 -8.95 -8.26 -5.40
N ASN A 208 -9.38 -8.91 -6.48
CA ASN A 208 -10.28 -8.31 -7.46
C ASN A 208 -11.65 -8.08 -6.85
N GLN A 209 -11.99 -6.82 -6.56
CA GLN A 209 -13.24 -6.46 -5.89
C GLN A 209 -14.48 -6.91 -6.65
N LYS A 210 -14.44 -6.90 -7.99
CA LYS A 210 -15.54 -7.39 -8.83
C LYS A 210 -15.74 -8.90 -8.68
N THR A 211 -14.64 -9.66 -8.72
CA THR A 211 -14.67 -11.12 -8.54
C THR A 211 -15.12 -11.48 -7.13
N LEU A 212 -14.59 -10.80 -6.11
CA LEU A 212 -14.99 -11.04 -4.71
C LEU A 212 -16.49 -10.77 -4.46
N ARG A 213 -17.08 -9.79 -5.14
CA ARG A 213 -18.54 -9.53 -5.07
C ARG A 213 -19.38 -10.60 -5.77
N GLN A 214 -18.84 -11.27 -6.78
CA GLN A 214 -19.56 -12.26 -7.59
C GLN A 214 -19.41 -13.69 -7.05
N VAL A 215 -18.42 -13.94 -6.21
CA VAL A 215 -18.03 -15.29 -5.79
C VAL A 215 -17.91 -15.34 -4.26
N ASP A 216 -19.07 -15.49 -3.61
CA ASP A 216 -19.19 -15.40 -2.14
C ASP A 216 -18.25 -16.34 -1.38
N TRP A 217 -18.05 -17.58 -1.89
CA TRP A 217 -17.19 -18.55 -1.21
C TRP A 217 -15.72 -18.14 -1.13
N LEU A 218 -15.23 -17.25 -2.03
CA LEU A 218 -13.85 -16.72 -1.95
C LEU A 218 -13.63 -15.92 -0.68
N THR A 219 -14.62 -15.11 -0.26
CA THR A 219 -14.51 -14.33 0.99
C THR A 219 -14.54 -15.20 2.24
N GLU A 220 -15.13 -16.41 2.13
CA GLU A 220 -15.16 -17.37 3.24
C GLU A 220 -13.87 -18.18 3.35
N VAL A 221 -13.19 -18.45 2.21
CA VAL A 221 -11.91 -19.17 2.19
C VAL A 221 -10.76 -18.34 2.75
N PHE A 222 -10.76 -17.04 2.44
CA PHE A 222 -9.65 -16.18 2.90
C PHE A 222 -9.69 -15.83 4.38
N GLU A 223 -10.84 -15.95 5.04
CA GLU A 223 -11.03 -15.73 6.51
C GLU A 223 -10.52 -14.37 7.02
N GLU A 224 -10.54 -13.38 6.15
CA GLU A 224 -10.11 -12.04 6.49
C GLU A 224 -11.25 -11.23 7.10
N PRO A 225 -11.05 -10.58 8.26
CA PRO A 225 -12.12 -9.88 8.96
C PRO A 225 -12.76 -8.75 8.16
N TYR A 226 -12.02 -8.14 7.21
CA TYR A 226 -12.47 -6.96 6.46
C TYR A 226 -12.68 -7.22 4.97
N ILE A 227 -12.50 -8.46 4.48
CA ILE A 227 -12.58 -8.77 3.04
C ILE A 227 -13.95 -8.46 2.43
N LYS A 228 -15.04 -8.61 3.18
CA LYS A 228 -16.39 -8.27 2.72
C LYS A 228 -16.59 -6.77 2.58
N ASP A 229 -16.07 -5.98 3.52
CA ASP A 229 -16.08 -4.52 3.46
C ASP A 229 -15.20 -4.02 2.31
N TYR A 230 -14.02 -4.62 2.14
CA TYR A 230 -13.14 -4.37 1.00
C TYR A 230 -13.85 -4.67 -0.33
N ALA A 231 -14.46 -5.84 -0.47
CA ALA A 231 -15.20 -6.23 -1.67
C ALA A 231 -16.35 -5.27 -1.99
N ALA A 232 -17.08 -4.79 -0.96
CA ALA A 232 -18.18 -3.84 -1.11
C ALA A 232 -17.71 -2.41 -1.41
N SER A 233 -16.43 -2.09 -1.15
CA SER A 233 -15.85 -0.77 -1.40
C SER A 233 -15.35 -0.63 -2.85
N SER A 234 -14.67 0.49 -3.14
CA SER A 234 -14.04 0.76 -4.43
C SER A 234 -12.71 1.49 -4.17
N VAL A 235 -11.59 0.80 -4.46
CA VAL A 235 -10.24 1.36 -4.26
C VAL A 235 -10.02 2.56 -5.17
N ASP A 236 -10.47 2.49 -6.42
CA ASP A 236 -10.34 3.58 -7.38
C ASP A 236 -11.15 4.82 -6.97
N ALA A 237 -12.38 4.66 -6.49
CA ALA A 237 -13.16 5.77 -5.94
C ALA A 237 -12.51 6.35 -4.68
N GLY A 238 -11.92 5.49 -3.83
CA GLY A 238 -11.16 5.90 -2.65
C GLY A 238 -9.94 6.75 -3.03
N MET A 239 -9.17 6.33 -4.04
CA MET A 239 -8.05 7.10 -4.58
C MET A 239 -8.49 8.45 -5.13
N GLY A 240 -9.56 8.50 -5.94
CA GLY A 240 -10.11 9.76 -6.45
C GLY A 240 -10.53 10.70 -5.30
N SER A 241 -11.15 10.15 -4.25
CA SER A 241 -11.54 10.90 -3.05
C SER A 241 -10.34 11.42 -2.24
N ALA A 242 -9.19 10.76 -2.32
CA ALA A 242 -7.94 11.20 -1.70
C ALA A 242 -7.20 12.27 -2.53
N GLY A 243 -7.65 12.53 -3.78
CA GLY A 243 -7.09 13.56 -4.66
C GLY A 243 -6.21 13.02 -5.80
N PHE A 244 -6.10 11.70 -5.96
CA PHE A 244 -5.37 11.12 -7.09
C PHE A 244 -6.12 11.31 -8.40
N GLU A 245 -5.36 11.54 -9.47
CA GLU A 245 -5.84 11.63 -10.84
C GLU A 245 -5.38 10.43 -11.67
N ALA A 246 -5.90 10.30 -12.89
CA ALA A 246 -5.60 9.22 -13.83
C ALA A 246 -5.75 7.82 -13.18
N VAL A 247 -6.70 7.68 -12.26
CA VAL A 247 -6.93 6.43 -11.55
C VAL A 247 -7.40 5.36 -12.54
N GLN A 248 -6.73 4.22 -12.52
CA GLN A 248 -7.03 3.08 -13.38
C GLN A 248 -6.91 1.78 -12.60
N THR A 249 -7.89 0.89 -12.76
CA THR A 249 -7.86 -0.47 -12.23
C THR A 249 -7.74 -1.46 -13.39
N LYS A 250 -6.81 -2.40 -13.27
CA LYS A 250 -6.60 -3.50 -14.22
C LYS A 250 -6.77 -4.83 -13.49
N ASP A 251 -7.55 -5.72 -14.09
CA ASP A 251 -7.66 -7.09 -13.62
C ASP A 251 -6.33 -7.83 -13.82
N LEU A 252 -5.95 -8.62 -12.83
CA LEU A 252 -4.76 -9.45 -12.84
C LEU A 252 -5.14 -10.89 -12.45
N PHE A 253 -4.99 -11.83 -13.38
CA PHE A 253 -5.27 -13.26 -13.14
C PHE A 253 -6.64 -13.55 -12.52
N TRP A 254 -7.70 -12.85 -12.92
CA TRP A 254 -9.10 -13.03 -12.51
C TRP A 254 -9.39 -12.72 -11.03
N VAL A 255 -8.52 -13.16 -10.09
CA VAL A 255 -8.76 -13.01 -8.64
C VAL A 255 -8.03 -11.80 -8.02
N HIS A 256 -7.17 -11.12 -8.77
CA HIS A 256 -6.43 -9.95 -8.33
C HIS A 256 -6.69 -8.75 -9.24
N GLN A 257 -6.38 -7.57 -8.74
CA GLN A 257 -6.37 -6.31 -9.49
C GLN A 257 -5.19 -5.45 -9.07
N VAL A 258 -4.72 -4.61 -9.99
CA VAL A 258 -3.81 -3.49 -9.68
C VAL A 258 -4.55 -2.20 -9.94
N THR A 259 -4.66 -1.36 -8.91
CA THR A 259 -5.21 0.00 -9.02
C THR A 259 -4.07 1.00 -8.90
N GLN A 260 -3.95 1.88 -9.88
CA GLN A 260 -2.91 2.90 -10.00
C GLN A 260 -3.54 4.28 -9.93
N GLY A 261 -2.87 5.24 -9.28
CA GLY A 261 -3.24 6.65 -9.27
C GLY A 261 -2.02 7.55 -9.23
N ILE A 262 -2.14 8.76 -9.77
CA ILE A 262 -1.05 9.74 -9.86
C ILE A 262 -1.41 10.96 -9.00
N LYS A 263 -0.46 11.42 -8.18
CA LYS A 263 -0.60 12.70 -7.49
C LYS A 263 -0.45 13.84 -8.51
N PRO A 264 -1.45 14.73 -8.67
CA PRO A 264 -1.41 15.77 -9.69
C PRO A 264 -0.22 16.71 -9.50
N ILE A 265 0.29 17.20 -10.63
CA ILE A 265 1.28 18.27 -10.63
C ILE A 265 0.50 19.60 -10.57
N PRO A 266 0.70 20.43 -9.54
CA PRO A 266 0.02 21.72 -9.45
C PRO A 266 0.24 22.53 -10.74
N ALA A 267 -0.84 23.02 -11.34
CA ALA A 267 -0.72 23.93 -12.47
C ALA A 267 0.14 25.13 -12.05
N LYS A 268 1.15 25.48 -12.83
CA LYS A 268 1.88 26.74 -12.61
C LYS A 268 0.87 27.86 -12.75
N ASP A 269 0.63 28.62 -11.68
CA ASP A 269 -0.20 29.81 -11.73
C ASP A 269 0.37 30.80 -12.74
N ASN A 270 -0.16 30.79 -13.95
CA ASN A 270 0.10 31.80 -14.98
C ASN A 270 -0.61 33.16 -14.66
N TRP A 271 -1.16 33.28 -13.44
CA TRP A 271 -1.94 34.48 -13.04
C TRP A 271 -1.10 35.73 -12.77
N THR A 272 0.23 35.63 -12.66
CA THR A 272 1.07 36.80 -12.36
C THR A 272 1.50 37.62 -13.58
N ARG A 273 1.01 37.35 -14.80
CA ARG A 273 1.43 38.07 -16.02
C ARG A 273 0.35 38.96 -16.67
N SER A 274 -0.84 39.15 -16.14
CA SER A 274 -1.89 39.92 -16.81
C SER A 274 -2.38 41.17 -16.07
N HIS A 275 -1.72 41.66 -15.02
CA HIS A 275 -2.09 42.92 -14.38
C HIS A 275 -0.92 43.89 -14.15
N GLN A 276 0.02 43.98 -15.10
CA GLN A 276 0.70 45.24 -15.31
C GLN A 276 0.03 45.95 -16.50
N VAL A 277 -1.19 46.44 -16.25
CA VAL A 277 -1.74 47.51 -17.07
C VAL A 277 -0.91 48.76 -16.74
N SER A 278 -0.12 49.17 -17.69
CA SER A 278 0.58 50.42 -17.68
C SER A 278 -0.40 51.58 -17.46
N THR A 279 -0.38 52.17 -16.27
CA THR A 279 -0.89 53.52 -16.06
C THR A 279 0.15 54.49 -16.58
N SER A 280 0.17 54.73 -17.89
CA SER A 280 0.74 55.98 -18.41
C SER A 280 -0.36 57.05 -18.36
N SER A 281 -0.27 57.87 -17.36
CA SER A 281 -1.01 59.10 -17.28
C SER A 281 -0.46 60.07 -18.31
N THR A 282 -1.22 60.32 -19.37
CA THR A 282 -1.13 61.58 -20.14
C THR A 282 -2.35 62.40 -19.78
N VAL A 283 -2.12 63.43 -19.00
CA VAL A 283 -3.04 64.55 -18.79
C VAL A 283 -2.97 65.33 -20.08
N ASP A 284 -4.08 65.35 -20.85
CA ASP A 284 -4.35 66.38 -21.83
C ASP A 284 -5.64 67.07 -21.49
N ASP A 285 -5.44 68.33 -21.19
CA ASP A 285 -6.34 69.44 -21.02
C ASP A 285 -7.20 69.68 -22.28
N PHE A 286 -8.53 69.60 -22.20
CA PHE A 286 -9.45 70.16 -23.19
C PHE A 286 -10.68 70.74 -22.53
N GLY A 287 -10.85 71.99 -22.85
CA GLY A 287 -11.75 73.02 -22.57
C GLY A 287 -13.25 72.69 -22.55
N SER A 288 -13.86 73.53 -21.76
CA SER A 288 -15.28 73.79 -21.62
C SER A 288 -16.00 74.03 -22.97
N GLU A 289 -17.05 73.31 -23.30
CA GLU A 289 -18.20 73.87 -24.04
C GLU A 289 -19.49 73.08 -23.73
N GLY A 290 -20.54 73.86 -23.68
CA GLY A 290 -21.80 73.70 -23.07
C GLY A 290 -22.79 72.74 -23.74
N PHE A 291 -23.80 72.47 -22.97
CA PHE A 291 -25.01 71.69 -23.19
C PHE A 291 -25.94 72.14 -24.30
N PRO A 292 -26.89 71.30 -24.77
CA PRO A 292 -28.18 71.28 -24.12
C PRO A 292 -28.77 69.85 -23.98
N ALA A 293 -29.66 69.73 -22.96
CA ALA A 293 -30.52 68.58 -22.71
C ALA A 293 -31.68 68.54 -23.74
N PRO A 294 -32.25 67.38 -24.03
CA PRO A 294 -33.62 67.24 -24.46
C PRO A 294 -34.48 66.53 -23.40
N ALA A 295 -35.65 67.10 -23.20
CA ALA A 295 -36.82 66.52 -22.59
C ALA A 295 -37.44 65.44 -23.53
N PHE A 296 -37.89 64.31 -22.98
CA PHE A 296 -39.19 63.66 -22.92
C PHE A 296 -39.02 62.29 -22.36
#